data_609aab79ac5515dc395debe8556715b9
#
_entry.id   609aab79ac5515dc395debe8556715b9
#
_cell.length_a   1.000
_cell.length_b   1.000
_cell.length_c   1.000
_cell.angle_alpha   90.00
_cell.angle_beta   90.00
_cell.angle_gamma   90.00
#
_symmetry.space_group_name_H-M   'P 1'
#
loop_
_entity.id
_entity.type
_entity.pdbx_description
1 polymer ?
#
loop_
_entity_poly.entity_id
_entity_poly.type
_entity_poly.pdbx_seq_one_letter_code
_entity_poly.pdbx_strand_id
1 'polypeptide(L)'
;MLMSLAQGEYCRNKQWDPMDPRCARVLLTGKIKPLKNESAELEVAKKAVFTRHPGLINMPADHHFYFAKLKIISVVVLDTFGGPKYVSVQDYLHPPTTNVIEEFNKRFPLKSYESRSKEEYSPISGTLHPVVQRV
;
A
#
# COMPACT_ATOMS: atom_id res chain seq x y z
N MET A 1 -5.47 2.78 7.57
CA MET A 1 -4.53 2.05 6.69
C MET A 1 -3.13 2.60 6.91
N LEU A 2 -2.13 1.73 6.99
CA LEU A 2 -0.72 2.09 7.13
C LEU A 2 0.04 1.59 5.89
N MET A 3 0.86 2.44 5.31
CA MET A 3 1.81 2.10 4.26
C MET A 3 3.22 2.48 4.74
N SER A 4 4.24 1.68 4.38
CA SER A 4 5.62 1.93 4.80
C SER A 4 6.60 1.61 3.67
N LEU A 5 7.63 2.44 3.52
CA LEU A 5 8.77 2.15 2.66
C LEU A 5 9.60 0.94 3.13
N ALA A 6 9.44 0.54 4.40
CA ALA A 6 10.06 -0.68 4.93
C ALA A 6 9.56 -1.95 4.22
N GLN A 7 8.39 -1.92 3.59
CA GLN A 7 7.84 -3.03 2.80
C GLN A 7 8.46 -3.15 1.40
N GLY A 8 9.21 -2.13 0.97
CA GLY A 8 9.87 -2.08 -0.33
C GLY A 8 11.38 -2.25 -0.25
N GLU A 9 12.03 -2.12 -1.39
CA GLU A 9 13.49 -2.24 -1.49
C GLU A 9 14.23 -1.01 -0.97
N TYR A 10 13.55 0.14 -0.87
CA TYR A 10 14.21 1.40 -0.51
C TYR A 10 14.99 1.30 0.82
N CYS A 11 14.32 0.91 1.89
CA CYS A 11 14.94 0.78 3.21
C CYS A 11 15.93 -0.38 3.26
N ARG A 12 15.62 -1.48 2.59
CA ARG A 12 16.51 -2.64 2.50
C ARG A 12 17.82 -2.28 1.84
N ASN A 13 17.79 -1.57 0.71
CA ASN A 13 19.00 -1.15 -0.01
C ASN A 13 19.84 -0.14 0.78
N LYS A 14 19.21 0.57 1.73
CA LYS A 14 19.88 1.47 2.66
C LYS A 14 20.37 0.76 3.93
N GLN A 15 20.04 -0.51 4.11
CA GLN A 15 20.31 -1.29 5.33
C GLN A 15 19.74 -0.63 6.59
N TRP A 16 18.62 0.08 6.44
CA TRP A 16 17.93 0.69 7.56
C TRP A 16 16.99 -0.32 8.22
N ASP A 17 16.94 -0.24 9.55
CA ASP A 17 15.93 -0.98 10.30
C ASP A 17 14.51 -0.59 9.83
N PRO A 18 13.58 -1.55 9.71
CA PRO A 18 12.19 -1.25 9.34
C PRO A 18 11.49 -0.24 10.25
N MET A 19 11.96 -0.09 11.49
CA MET A 19 11.46 0.89 12.45
C MET A 19 12.15 2.25 12.37
N ASP A 20 13.23 2.38 11.57
CA ASP A 20 13.91 3.66 11.36
C ASP A 20 12.91 4.71 10.83
N PRO A 21 12.82 5.90 11.42
CA PRO A 21 11.90 6.95 10.98
C PRO A 21 12.09 7.37 9.52
N ARG A 22 13.30 7.21 8.97
CA ARG A 22 13.61 7.48 7.56
C ARG A 22 12.98 6.45 6.61
N CYS A 23 12.56 5.29 7.12
CA CYS A 23 11.66 4.38 6.42
C CYS A 23 10.23 4.93 6.49
N ALA A 24 9.96 5.95 5.68
CA ALA A 24 8.75 6.72 5.75
C ALA A 24 7.48 5.87 5.83
N ARG A 25 6.54 6.32 6.64
CA ARG A 25 5.24 5.69 6.87
C ARG A 25 4.14 6.71 6.65
N VAL A 26 3.08 6.26 6.00
CA VAL A 26 1.88 7.07 5.80
C VAL A 26 0.70 6.37 6.46
N LEU A 27 0.06 7.07 7.38
CA LEU A 27 -1.17 6.62 8.03
C LEU A 27 -2.36 7.35 7.40
N LEU A 28 -3.27 6.59 6.84
CA LEU A 28 -4.53 7.10 6.31
C LEU A 28 -5.65 6.72 7.25
N THR A 29 -6.32 7.71 7.81
CA THR A 29 -7.52 7.54 8.62
C THR A 29 -8.75 7.96 7.80
N GLY A 30 -9.82 7.19 7.87
CA GLY A 30 -11.01 7.49 7.09
C GLY A 30 -12.14 6.50 7.34
N LYS A 31 -13.17 6.59 6.50
CA LYS A 31 -14.33 5.71 6.51
C LYS A 31 -14.28 4.78 5.29
N ILE A 32 -14.49 3.49 5.52
CA ILE A 32 -14.60 2.49 4.45
C ILE A 32 -16.02 2.54 3.89
N LYS A 33 -16.13 2.59 2.56
CA LYS A 33 -17.39 2.55 1.85
C LYS A 33 -17.33 1.43 0.80
N PRO A 34 -18.18 0.39 0.91
CA PRO A 34 -18.30 -0.64 -0.11
C PRO A 34 -18.63 -0.02 -1.48
N LEU A 35 -18.03 -0.57 -2.53
CA LEU A 35 -18.36 -0.17 -3.89
C LEU A 35 -19.65 -0.87 -4.32
N LYS A 36 -20.49 -0.16 -5.08
CA LYS A 36 -21.72 -0.72 -5.63
C LYS A 36 -21.38 -1.70 -6.74
N ASN A 37 -22.11 -2.81 -6.77
CA ASN A 37 -22.03 -3.76 -7.89
C ASN A 37 -22.32 -3.04 -9.22
N GLU A 38 -21.65 -3.48 -10.29
CA GLU A 38 -21.82 -2.97 -11.66
C GLU A 38 -21.51 -1.46 -11.82
N SER A 39 -20.78 -0.87 -10.89
CA SER A 39 -20.33 0.52 -11.02
C SER A 39 -18.99 0.62 -11.78
N ALA A 40 -18.80 1.71 -12.52
CA ALA A 40 -17.53 2.01 -13.18
C ALA A 40 -16.37 2.09 -12.16
N GLU A 41 -16.63 2.57 -10.95
CA GLU A 41 -15.66 2.59 -9.84
C GLU A 41 -15.20 1.19 -9.46
N LEU A 42 -16.10 0.20 -9.45
CA LEU A 42 -15.78 -1.19 -9.13
C LEU A 42 -14.84 -1.79 -10.20
N GLU A 43 -15.11 -1.53 -11.47
CA GLU A 43 -14.25 -2.04 -12.55
C GLU A 43 -12.84 -1.44 -12.52
N VAL A 44 -12.72 -0.15 -12.23
CA VAL A 44 -11.43 0.51 -12.01
C VAL A 44 -10.70 -0.11 -10.81
N ALA A 45 -11.42 -0.35 -9.71
CA ALA A 45 -10.84 -0.95 -8.50
C ALA A 45 -10.38 -2.39 -8.75
N LYS A 46 -11.18 -3.22 -9.43
CA LYS A 46 -10.82 -4.59 -9.83
C LYS A 46 -9.55 -4.58 -10.67
N LYS A 47 -9.52 -3.77 -11.73
CA LYS A 47 -8.36 -3.66 -12.61
C LYS A 47 -7.11 -3.28 -11.83
N ALA A 48 -7.17 -2.26 -10.97
CA ALA A 48 -6.03 -1.79 -10.18
C ALA A 48 -5.52 -2.86 -9.20
N VAL A 49 -6.43 -3.50 -8.45
CA VAL A 49 -6.07 -4.51 -7.44
C VAL A 49 -5.53 -5.77 -8.11
N PHE A 50 -6.18 -6.29 -9.13
CA PHE A 50 -5.76 -7.54 -9.77
C PHE A 50 -4.50 -7.38 -10.62
N THR A 51 -4.26 -6.21 -11.20
CA THR A 51 -2.97 -5.91 -11.83
C THR A 51 -1.83 -5.95 -10.79
N ARG A 52 -2.07 -5.44 -9.60
CA ARG A 52 -1.06 -5.40 -8.53
C ARG A 52 -0.93 -6.72 -7.79
N HIS A 53 -2.03 -7.44 -7.64
CA HIS A 53 -2.16 -8.67 -6.85
C HIS A 53 -2.97 -9.72 -7.63
N PRO A 54 -2.40 -10.31 -8.69
CA PRO A 54 -3.13 -11.25 -9.57
C PRO A 54 -3.65 -12.48 -8.84
N GLY A 55 -2.99 -12.94 -7.77
CA GLY A 55 -3.45 -14.06 -6.96
C GLY A 55 -4.80 -13.84 -6.27
N LEU A 56 -5.25 -12.58 -6.13
CA LEU A 56 -6.55 -12.28 -5.51
C LEU A 56 -7.76 -12.58 -6.45
N ILE A 57 -7.52 -12.81 -7.75
CA ILE A 57 -8.59 -13.19 -8.69
C ILE A 57 -9.24 -14.51 -8.30
N ASN A 58 -8.44 -15.43 -7.75
CA ASN A 58 -8.87 -16.79 -7.43
C ASN A 58 -9.22 -16.96 -5.93
N MET A 59 -9.54 -15.86 -5.24
CA MET A 59 -9.94 -15.96 -3.82
C MET A 59 -11.27 -16.72 -3.69
N PRO A 60 -11.36 -17.61 -2.69
CA PRO A 60 -12.57 -18.41 -2.48
C PRO A 60 -13.80 -17.55 -2.19
N ALA A 61 -14.93 -17.90 -2.81
CA ALA A 61 -16.17 -17.11 -2.70
C ALA A 61 -16.75 -17.10 -1.26
N ASP A 62 -16.50 -18.15 -0.49
CA ASP A 62 -16.92 -18.29 0.91
C ASP A 62 -16.21 -17.33 1.88
N HIS A 63 -15.14 -16.69 1.44
CA HIS A 63 -14.45 -15.66 2.23
C HIS A 63 -15.15 -14.31 2.20
N HIS A 64 -16.20 -14.14 1.39
CA HIS A 64 -17.00 -12.91 1.31
C HIS A 64 -16.20 -11.63 1.07
N PHE A 65 -15.16 -11.69 0.24
CA PHE A 65 -14.39 -10.50 -0.14
C PHE A 65 -15.23 -9.53 -0.94
N TYR A 66 -15.06 -8.25 -0.67
CA TYR A 66 -15.70 -7.18 -1.42
C TYR A 66 -14.74 -6.03 -1.65
N PHE A 67 -14.99 -5.26 -2.68
CA PHE A 67 -14.25 -4.04 -2.96
C PHE A 67 -14.84 -2.86 -2.20
N ALA A 68 -13.96 -2.09 -1.57
CA ALA A 68 -14.34 -0.90 -0.85
C ALA A 68 -13.35 0.23 -1.12
N LYS A 69 -13.80 1.47 -1.04
CA LYS A 69 -12.92 2.63 -1.04
C LYS A 69 -12.79 3.24 0.35
N LEU A 70 -11.62 3.76 0.64
CA LEU A 70 -11.36 4.55 1.84
C LEU A 70 -11.66 6.02 1.53
N LYS A 71 -12.69 6.59 2.15
CA LYS A 71 -12.88 8.05 2.20
C LYS A 71 -11.91 8.60 3.24
N ILE A 72 -10.79 9.14 2.77
CA ILE A 72 -9.72 9.65 3.62
C ILE A 72 -10.20 10.90 4.36
N ILE A 73 -9.93 10.97 5.66
CA ILE A 73 -10.24 12.11 6.55
C ILE A 73 -8.94 12.76 7.02
N SER A 74 -7.91 11.95 7.30
CA SER A 74 -6.64 12.43 7.80
C SER A 74 -5.49 11.63 7.19
N VAL A 75 -4.42 12.35 6.89
CA VAL A 75 -3.16 11.82 6.39
C VAL A 75 -2.05 12.24 7.34
N VAL A 76 -1.32 11.27 7.88
CA VAL A 76 -0.18 11.50 8.75
C VAL A 76 1.05 10.83 8.15
N VAL A 77 2.14 11.57 8.04
CA VAL A 77 3.41 11.09 7.51
C VAL A 77 4.47 11.11 8.60
N LEU A 78 5.20 10.02 8.70
CA LEU A 78 6.41 9.88 9.51
C LEU A 78 7.54 9.56 8.52
N ASP A 79 8.45 10.52 8.30
CA ASP A 79 9.51 10.39 7.29
C ASP A 79 10.90 10.72 7.82
N THR A 80 10.97 11.33 9.00
CA THR A 80 12.21 11.75 9.64
C THR A 80 12.06 11.80 11.17
N PHE A 81 13.15 12.09 11.87
CA PHE A 81 13.12 12.46 13.27
C PHE A 81 12.41 13.82 13.42
N GLY A 82 11.61 13.99 14.44
CA GLY A 82 10.89 15.25 14.71
C GLY A 82 9.37 15.11 14.80
N GLY A 83 8.87 13.90 14.72
CA GLY A 83 7.45 13.59 14.93
C GLY A 83 6.62 13.56 13.66
N PRO A 84 5.30 13.37 13.81
CA PRO A 84 4.37 13.22 12.70
C PRO A 84 4.11 14.54 11.98
N LYS A 85 4.01 14.50 10.66
CA LYS A 85 3.57 15.60 9.79
C LYS A 85 2.15 15.34 9.34
N TYR A 86 1.30 16.35 9.42
CA TYR A 86 -0.07 16.27 8.89
C TYR A 86 -0.08 16.85 7.48
N VAL A 87 -0.56 16.06 6.53
CA VAL A 87 -0.69 16.42 5.13
C VAL A 87 -2.17 16.61 4.79
N SER A 88 -2.51 17.63 4.00
CA SER A 88 -3.89 17.77 3.55
C SER A 88 -4.27 16.61 2.64
N VAL A 89 -5.55 16.20 2.69
CA VAL A 89 -6.05 15.13 1.80
C VAL A 89 -5.88 15.53 0.33
N GLN A 90 -6.04 16.82 0.03
CA GLN A 90 -5.86 17.36 -1.31
C GLN A 90 -4.43 17.18 -1.81
N ASP A 91 -3.43 17.59 -1.03
CA ASP A 91 -2.01 17.47 -1.39
C ASP A 91 -1.57 16.01 -1.51
N TYR A 92 -2.15 15.13 -0.67
CA TYR A 92 -1.88 13.70 -0.74
C TYR A 92 -2.41 13.06 -2.04
N LEU A 93 -3.63 13.46 -2.46
CA LEU A 93 -4.25 12.91 -3.68
C LEU A 93 -3.74 13.58 -4.96
N HIS A 94 -3.29 14.82 -4.87
CA HIS A 94 -2.81 15.63 -5.99
C HIS A 94 -1.47 16.28 -5.66
N PRO A 95 -0.40 15.49 -5.53
CA PRO A 95 0.91 16.02 -5.18
C PRO A 95 1.38 17.01 -6.25
N PRO A 96 1.98 18.16 -5.86
CA PRO A 96 2.33 19.24 -6.79
C PRO A 96 3.50 18.91 -7.71
N THR A 97 4.18 17.78 -7.52
CA THR A 97 5.41 17.44 -8.26
C THR A 97 5.30 16.05 -8.89
N THR A 98 5.01 16.01 -10.19
CA THR A 98 5.06 14.79 -11.00
C THR A 98 6.48 14.25 -11.19
N ASN A 99 7.46 15.13 -11.36
CA ASN A 99 8.86 14.75 -11.64
C ASN A 99 9.50 13.91 -10.54
N VAL A 100 9.22 14.21 -9.27
CA VAL A 100 9.77 13.46 -8.12
C VAL A 100 9.21 12.03 -8.09
N ILE A 101 7.94 11.87 -8.43
CA ILE A 101 7.28 10.55 -8.47
C ILE A 101 7.85 9.71 -9.62
N GLU A 102 8.04 10.31 -10.80
CA GLU A 102 8.62 9.64 -11.96
C GLU A 102 10.07 9.22 -11.69
N GLU A 103 10.87 10.11 -11.12
CA GLU A 103 12.26 9.81 -10.73
C GLU A 103 12.32 8.70 -9.66
N PHE A 104 11.44 8.75 -8.66
CA PHE A 104 11.36 7.72 -7.64
C PHE A 104 10.97 6.37 -8.26
N ASN A 105 9.96 6.32 -9.11
CA ASN A 105 9.51 5.09 -9.77
C ASN A 105 10.56 4.52 -10.73
N LYS A 106 11.32 5.38 -11.40
CA LYS A 106 12.44 4.97 -12.23
C LYS A 106 13.57 4.34 -11.42
N ARG A 107 13.85 4.88 -10.26
CA ARG A 107 14.91 4.41 -9.36
C ARG A 107 14.50 3.19 -8.53
N PHE A 108 13.22 3.12 -8.18
CA PHE A 108 12.62 2.04 -7.37
C PHE A 108 11.35 1.52 -8.05
N PRO A 109 11.49 0.80 -9.19
CA PRO A 109 10.33 0.29 -9.91
C PRO A 109 9.51 -0.64 -9.03
N LEU A 110 8.19 -0.52 -9.11
CA LEU A 110 7.27 -1.46 -8.47
C LEU A 110 7.40 -2.80 -9.20
N LYS A 111 8.10 -3.75 -8.59
CA LYS A 111 8.16 -5.11 -9.12
C LYS A 111 6.76 -5.71 -9.11
N SER A 112 6.32 -6.29 -10.22
CA SER A 112 5.10 -7.09 -10.27
C SER A 112 5.23 -8.30 -9.33
N TYR A 113 4.11 -8.85 -8.87
CA TYR A 113 4.11 -10.02 -7.99
C TYR A 113 4.87 -11.21 -8.61
N GLU A 114 4.84 -11.37 -9.91
CA GLU A 114 5.54 -12.44 -10.65
C GLU A 114 7.06 -12.36 -10.54
N SER A 115 7.63 -11.16 -10.42
CA SER A 115 9.08 -11.01 -10.24
C SER A 115 9.53 -11.32 -8.81
N ARG A 116 8.63 -11.31 -7.82
CA ARG A 116 8.95 -11.64 -6.43
C ARG A 116 8.99 -13.14 -6.14
N SER A 117 8.26 -13.94 -6.91
CA SER A 117 8.21 -15.40 -6.72
C SER A 117 9.47 -16.12 -7.16
N LYS A 118 10.39 -15.45 -7.84
CA LYS A 118 11.69 -16.02 -8.31
C LYS A 118 12.88 -15.64 -7.45
N GLU A 119 12.75 -14.66 -6.56
CA GLU A 119 13.78 -14.36 -5.56
C GLU A 119 13.38 -15.07 -4.26
N GLU A 120 14.11 -16.11 -3.96
CA GLU A 120 14.18 -16.97 -2.79
C GLU A 120 13.43 -16.45 -1.56
N TYR A 121 12.23 -16.97 -1.35
CA TYR A 121 11.51 -16.84 -0.08
C TYR A 121 12.24 -17.72 0.94
N SER A 122 13.21 -17.15 1.63
CA SER A 122 13.72 -17.75 2.85
C SER A 122 12.66 -17.56 3.93
N PRO A 123 12.04 -18.62 4.46
CA PRO A 123 11.02 -18.46 5.49
C PRO A 123 11.71 -17.97 6.76
N ILE A 124 11.55 -16.67 7.05
CA ILE A 124 11.72 -16.20 8.41
C ILE A 124 10.58 -16.86 9.19
N SER A 125 10.93 -17.82 10.05
CA SER A 125 9.99 -18.47 10.97
C SER A 125 9.41 -17.42 11.94
N GLY A 126 8.34 -16.81 11.55
CA GLY A 126 7.57 -15.89 12.34
C GLY A 126 6.22 -15.73 11.66
N THR A 127 5.23 -16.40 12.19
CA THR A 127 3.83 -16.35 11.78
C THR A 127 3.30 -14.91 11.90
N LEU A 128 3.41 -14.14 10.83
CA LEU A 128 2.63 -12.92 10.66
C LEU A 128 1.31 -13.32 9.99
N HIS A 129 0.29 -13.52 10.79
CA HIS A 129 -1.07 -13.64 10.30
C HIS A 129 -1.53 -12.30 9.71
N PRO A 130 -2.08 -12.26 8.50
CA PRO A 130 -2.77 -11.07 8.03
C PRO A 130 -3.98 -10.83 8.95
N VAL A 131 -4.01 -9.68 9.59
CA VAL A 131 -5.19 -9.26 10.35
C VAL A 131 -6.28 -8.90 9.35
N VAL A 132 -7.10 -9.90 9.01
CA VAL A 132 -8.40 -9.68 8.38
C VAL A 132 -9.37 -9.46 9.53
N GLN A 133 -9.70 -8.20 9.83
CA GLN A 133 -10.78 -7.93 10.77
C GLN A 133 -12.10 -8.39 10.15
N ARG A 134 -12.71 -9.38 10.76
CA ARG A 134 -14.13 -9.71 10.58
C ARG A 134 -14.95 -8.61 11.26
N VAL A 135 -15.89 -8.06 10.54
CA VAL A 135 -17.09 -7.42 11.08
C VAL A 135 -18.24 -8.39 10.87
#